data_16efc64c1ccf3604869451d0ba2dcfd0
#
_entry.id   16efc64c1ccf3604869451d0ba2dcfd0
#
_cell.length_a   1.000
_cell.length_b   1.000
_cell.length_c   1.000
_cell.angle_alpha   90.00
_cell.angle_beta   90.00
_cell.angle_gamma   90.00
#
_symmetry.space_group_name_H-M   'P 1'
#
loop_
_entity.id
_entity.type
_entity.pdbx_description
1 polymer ?
#
loop_
_entity_poly.entity_id
_entity_poly.type
_entity_poly.pdbx_seq_one_letter_code
_entity_poly.pdbx_strand_id
1 'polypeptide(L)'
;MNQISHFLGQPWWQGVSVILAVVGLILAAIQLRKKKLGYIIQFSESVFAEDLGLTEQLSISYKGEAVKALRVASVKIKNYGFLPIKSDDFHEGLEIRLNGNLRILDCEIKPLNPRNLKINHSINNQSIIIHPTLLNSKDTFLLKVIYDGEEADIEPSCRIVGVSRIKNLESLKQATKHLTVLVVFATIFLYTFLNWIFLPTTDNYGYQVFIVFILLVFMTYSLIYKDRILSDL
;
A
#
# COMPACT_ATOMS: atom_id res chain seq x y z
N MET A 1 -9.65 48.01 -22.38
CA MET A 1 -8.68 46.93 -22.18
C MET A 1 -7.66 47.19 -21.06
N ASN A 2 -7.48 48.43 -20.63
CA ASN A 2 -6.40 48.77 -19.66
C ASN A 2 -6.72 48.62 -18.17
N GLN A 3 -7.97 48.50 -17.75
CA GLN A 3 -8.33 48.37 -16.33
C GLN A 3 -8.08 46.96 -15.77
N ILE A 4 -8.30 45.93 -16.56
CA ILE A 4 -8.10 44.54 -16.15
C ILE A 4 -6.62 44.24 -15.99
N SER A 5 -5.77 44.71 -16.90
CA SER A 5 -4.32 44.54 -16.81
C SER A 5 -3.71 45.27 -15.62
N HIS A 6 -4.21 46.45 -15.27
CA HIS A 6 -3.77 47.20 -14.08
C HIS A 6 -4.23 46.50 -12.77
N PHE A 7 -5.44 45.92 -12.74
CA PHE A 7 -5.96 45.17 -11.61
C PHE A 7 -5.15 43.90 -11.36
N LEU A 8 -4.84 43.15 -12.41
CA LEU A 8 -4.06 41.91 -12.32
C LEU A 8 -2.58 42.13 -11.98
N GLY A 9 -2.05 43.32 -12.24
CA GLY A 9 -0.68 43.71 -11.92
C GLY A 9 -0.44 44.15 -10.47
N GLN A 10 -1.50 44.26 -9.64
CA GLN A 10 -1.33 44.71 -8.25
C GLN A 10 -0.72 43.66 -7.35
N PRO A 11 0.19 43.98 -6.40
CA PRO A 11 0.88 43.02 -5.54
C PRO A 11 -0.07 42.13 -4.70
N TRP A 12 -1.20 42.66 -4.27
CA TRP A 12 -2.18 41.89 -3.47
C TRP A 12 -2.84 40.77 -4.28
N TRP A 13 -3.04 40.95 -5.60
CA TRP A 13 -3.61 39.91 -6.47
C TRP A 13 -2.69 38.74 -6.63
N GLN A 14 -1.38 38.94 -6.62
CA GLN A 14 -0.39 37.88 -6.60
C GLN A 14 -0.52 37.03 -5.33
N GLY A 15 -0.74 37.68 -4.17
CA GLY A 15 -1.03 36.97 -2.90
C GLY A 15 -2.30 36.13 -2.97
N VAL A 16 -3.39 36.66 -3.52
CA VAL A 16 -4.66 35.93 -3.69
C VAL A 16 -4.49 34.73 -4.61
N SER A 17 -3.77 34.85 -5.71
CA SER A 17 -3.53 33.72 -6.63
C SER A 17 -2.74 32.59 -5.98
N VAL A 18 -1.77 32.90 -5.13
CA VAL A 18 -1.04 31.89 -4.34
C VAL A 18 -1.97 31.16 -3.37
N ILE A 19 -2.83 31.88 -2.66
CA ILE A 19 -3.81 31.28 -1.73
C ILE A 19 -4.74 30.36 -2.49
N LEU A 20 -5.29 30.79 -3.63
CA LEU A 20 -6.17 29.95 -4.47
C LEU A 20 -5.48 28.69 -4.99
N ALA A 21 -4.20 28.80 -5.38
CA ALA A 21 -3.41 27.65 -5.80
C ALA A 21 -3.21 26.66 -4.66
N VAL A 22 -2.91 27.12 -3.45
CA VAL A 22 -2.77 26.27 -2.26
C VAL A 22 -4.09 25.58 -1.91
N VAL A 23 -5.21 26.32 -1.93
CA VAL A 23 -6.55 25.75 -1.69
C VAL A 23 -6.87 24.69 -2.75
N GLY A 24 -6.59 24.96 -4.03
CA GLY A 24 -6.74 24.00 -5.11
C GLY A 24 -5.94 22.70 -4.91
N LEU A 25 -4.68 22.82 -4.48
CA LEU A 25 -3.83 21.67 -4.13
C LEU A 25 -4.38 20.86 -2.96
N ILE A 26 -4.86 21.52 -1.91
CA ILE A 26 -5.48 20.85 -0.75
C ILE A 26 -6.74 20.08 -1.18
N LEU A 27 -7.61 20.70 -1.98
CA LEU A 27 -8.81 20.06 -2.50
C LEU A 27 -8.46 18.84 -3.39
N ALA A 28 -7.49 18.98 -4.27
CA ALA A 28 -6.99 17.87 -5.09
C ALA A 28 -6.44 16.72 -4.21
N ALA A 29 -5.69 17.02 -3.16
CA ALA A 29 -5.18 16.03 -2.23
C ALA A 29 -6.29 15.29 -1.47
N ILE A 30 -7.38 16.00 -1.11
CA ILE A 30 -8.56 15.39 -0.47
C ILE A 30 -9.28 14.44 -1.43
N GLN A 31 -9.42 14.81 -2.71
CA GLN A 31 -10.06 13.97 -3.74
C GLN A 31 -9.25 12.70 -4.05
N LEU A 32 -7.95 12.71 -3.82
CA LEU A 32 -7.09 11.52 -3.99
C LEU A 32 -7.25 10.48 -2.88
N ARG A 33 -8.04 10.76 -1.83
CA ARG A 33 -8.30 9.78 -0.76
C ARG A 33 -9.12 8.62 -1.32
N LYS A 34 -8.53 7.44 -1.34
CA LYS A 34 -9.15 6.20 -1.84
C LYS A 34 -9.03 5.08 -0.82
N LYS A 35 -9.98 4.14 -0.88
CA LYS A 35 -9.86 2.83 -0.23
C LYS A 35 -8.82 2.02 -0.98
N LYS A 36 -7.92 1.36 -0.25
CA LYS A 36 -6.87 0.53 -0.83
C LYS A 36 -6.56 -0.62 0.10
N LEU A 37 -6.63 -1.84 -0.38
CA LEU A 37 -6.26 -3.04 0.35
C LEU A 37 -5.01 -3.65 -0.29
N GLY A 38 -4.07 -4.07 0.53
CA GLY A 38 -2.86 -4.70 0.08
C GLY A 38 -2.45 -5.89 0.93
N TYR A 39 -1.57 -6.70 0.38
CA TYR A 39 -1.02 -7.87 1.05
C TYR A 39 0.50 -7.97 0.87
N ILE A 40 1.12 -8.75 1.74
CA ILE A 40 2.52 -9.15 1.67
C ILE A 40 2.58 -10.62 2.08
N ILE A 41 3.22 -11.43 1.26
CA ILE A 41 3.59 -12.79 1.62
C ILE A 41 4.94 -12.69 2.33
N GLN A 42 4.97 -12.94 3.65
CA GLN A 42 6.19 -12.79 4.44
C GLN A 42 7.11 -14.01 4.29
N PHE A 43 6.52 -15.19 4.30
CA PHE A 43 7.22 -16.45 4.04
C PHE A 43 6.21 -17.53 3.62
N SER A 44 6.72 -18.50 2.87
CA SER A 44 6.05 -19.76 2.56
C SER A 44 7.15 -20.83 2.56
N GLU A 45 7.35 -21.46 3.70
CA GLU A 45 8.50 -22.33 3.93
C GLU A 45 8.05 -23.71 4.41
N SER A 46 8.86 -24.71 4.08
CA SER A 46 8.77 -26.03 4.69
C SER A 46 9.19 -25.94 6.15
N VAL A 47 8.42 -26.57 7.04
CA VAL A 47 8.78 -26.66 8.46
C VAL A 47 10.02 -27.54 8.66
N PHE A 48 10.29 -28.42 7.70
CA PHE A 48 11.46 -29.30 7.72
C PHE A 48 12.30 -29.03 6.46
N ALA A 49 13.59 -28.77 6.68
CA ALA A 49 14.53 -28.58 5.59
C ALA A 49 14.62 -29.88 4.77
N GLU A 50 14.25 -29.82 3.52
CA GLU A 50 14.31 -30.95 2.56
C GLU A 50 15.76 -31.45 2.36
N ASP A 51 16.75 -30.61 2.68
CA ASP A 51 18.18 -30.88 2.47
C ASP A 51 18.81 -31.86 3.46
N LEU A 52 18.11 -32.29 4.51
CA LEU A 52 18.72 -33.11 5.56
C LEU A 52 18.75 -34.62 5.26
N GLY A 53 18.16 -35.11 4.17
CA GLY A 53 18.12 -36.55 3.86
C GLY A 53 17.44 -37.42 4.93
N LEU A 54 16.89 -36.81 5.96
CA LEU A 54 16.24 -37.45 7.12
C LEU A 54 14.72 -37.62 6.94
N THR A 55 14.18 -37.10 5.84
CA THR A 55 12.73 -37.09 5.57
C THR A 55 12.13 -38.48 5.45
N GLU A 56 12.90 -39.49 5.02
CA GLU A 56 12.42 -40.87 4.91
C GLU A 56 12.24 -41.56 6.27
N GLN A 57 12.86 -41.05 7.32
CA GLN A 57 12.80 -41.64 8.67
C GLN A 57 11.88 -40.89 9.64
N LEU A 58 11.33 -39.72 9.22
CA LEU A 58 10.45 -38.90 10.04
C LEU A 58 8.99 -39.09 9.64
N SER A 59 8.19 -39.62 10.56
CA SER A 59 6.75 -39.62 10.42
C SER A 59 6.17 -38.41 11.14
N ILE A 60 5.58 -37.49 10.36
CA ILE A 60 5.00 -36.25 10.87
C ILE A 60 3.50 -36.46 11.01
N SER A 61 2.94 -36.10 12.16
CA SER A 61 1.49 -36.08 12.35
C SER A 61 1.05 -34.70 12.88
N TYR A 62 -0.03 -34.17 12.32
CA TYR A 62 -0.69 -32.96 12.80
C TYR A 62 -2.08 -33.34 13.34
N LYS A 63 -2.34 -33.07 14.62
CA LYS A 63 -3.60 -33.45 15.30
C LYS A 63 -4.00 -34.93 15.11
N GLY A 64 -2.99 -35.81 14.98
CA GLY A 64 -3.21 -37.29 14.83
C GLY A 64 -3.33 -37.76 13.39
N GLU A 65 -3.34 -36.88 12.39
CA GLU A 65 -3.33 -37.23 10.97
C GLU A 65 -1.90 -37.18 10.40
N ALA A 66 -1.53 -38.17 9.61
CA ALA A 66 -0.24 -38.22 8.95
C ALA A 66 -0.14 -37.09 7.91
N VAL A 67 0.96 -36.37 7.93
CA VAL A 67 1.25 -35.23 7.05
C VAL A 67 2.52 -35.55 6.26
N LYS A 68 2.50 -35.34 4.94
CA LYS A 68 3.64 -35.62 4.05
C LYS A 68 4.64 -34.49 3.99
N ALA A 69 4.15 -33.29 3.83
CA ALA A 69 4.98 -32.09 3.66
C ALA A 69 4.33 -30.90 4.42
N LEU A 70 4.69 -30.77 5.70
CA LEU A 70 4.17 -29.68 6.53
C LEU A 70 4.81 -28.35 6.15
N ARG A 71 3.99 -27.42 5.73
CA ARG A 71 4.41 -26.07 5.33
C ARG A 71 3.63 -25.00 6.10
N VAL A 72 4.26 -23.84 6.27
CA VAL A 72 3.65 -22.67 6.89
C VAL A 72 3.79 -21.50 5.96
N ALA A 73 2.68 -20.81 5.69
CA ALA A 73 2.66 -19.55 4.99
C ALA A 73 2.16 -18.43 5.90
N SER A 74 2.67 -17.24 5.68
CA SER A 74 2.28 -16.05 6.43
C SER A 74 1.96 -14.92 5.49
N VAL A 75 0.70 -14.45 5.53
CA VAL A 75 0.18 -13.38 4.67
C VAL A 75 -0.26 -12.23 5.54
N LYS A 76 0.37 -11.09 5.36
CA LYS A 76 0.02 -9.84 6.03
C LYS A 76 -0.95 -9.05 5.16
N ILE A 77 -2.09 -8.68 5.72
CA ILE A 77 -3.12 -7.88 5.04
C ILE A 77 -3.17 -6.50 5.69
N LYS A 78 -3.23 -5.43 4.87
CA LYS A 78 -3.23 -4.05 5.35
C LYS A 78 -4.16 -3.17 4.53
N ASN A 79 -5.00 -2.37 5.21
CA ASN A 79 -5.63 -1.22 4.58
C ASN A 79 -4.61 -0.07 4.51
N TYR A 80 -3.95 0.08 3.37
CA TYR A 80 -2.98 1.17 3.15
C TYR A 80 -3.63 2.42 2.51
N GLY A 81 -4.95 2.42 2.37
CA GLY A 81 -5.73 3.56 1.90
C GLY A 81 -5.93 4.64 2.96
N PHE A 82 -6.49 5.77 2.55
CA PHE A 82 -6.85 6.88 3.44
C PHE A 82 -8.23 6.69 4.06
N LEU A 83 -9.11 5.93 3.40
CA LEU A 83 -10.48 5.73 3.83
C LEU A 83 -10.63 4.35 4.49
N PRO A 84 -11.52 4.23 5.49
CA PRO A 84 -11.89 2.93 6.04
C PRO A 84 -12.61 2.09 5.00
N ILE A 85 -12.41 0.78 5.07
CA ILE A 85 -13.19 -0.23 4.35
C ILE A 85 -14.20 -0.77 5.35
N LYS A 86 -15.49 -0.50 5.13
CA LYS A 86 -16.56 -0.95 6.01
C LYS A 86 -16.96 -2.38 5.65
N SER A 87 -17.60 -3.09 6.58
CA SER A 87 -18.17 -4.42 6.32
C SER A 87 -19.13 -4.41 5.13
N ASP A 88 -19.95 -3.37 5.00
CA ASP A 88 -20.93 -3.23 3.92
C ASP A 88 -20.30 -2.90 2.54
N ASP A 89 -19.01 -2.55 2.53
CA ASP A 89 -18.28 -2.35 1.27
C ASP A 89 -17.88 -3.68 0.61
N PHE A 90 -17.87 -4.77 1.35
CA PHE A 90 -17.53 -6.08 0.81
C PHE A 90 -18.72 -6.68 0.08
N HIS A 91 -18.58 -6.89 -1.21
CA HIS A 91 -19.54 -7.67 -1.99
C HIS A 91 -19.34 -9.17 -1.75
N GLU A 92 -18.09 -9.57 -1.60
CA GLU A 92 -17.63 -10.91 -1.27
C GLU A 92 -16.57 -10.82 -0.20
N GLY A 93 -16.45 -11.85 0.64
CA GLY A 93 -15.37 -11.93 1.63
C GLY A 93 -13.99 -11.90 0.98
N LEU A 94 -12.98 -11.53 1.75
CA LEU A 94 -11.61 -11.62 1.29
C LEU A 94 -11.19 -13.09 1.24
N GLU A 95 -11.06 -13.64 0.05
CA GLU A 95 -10.58 -15.00 -0.18
C GLU A 95 -9.05 -15.01 -0.35
N ILE A 96 -8.41 -15.89 0.41
CA ILE A 96 -6.98 -16.20 0.24
C ILE A 96 -6.91 -17.62 -0.31
N ARG A 97 -6.67 -17.74 -1.61
CA ARG A 97 -6.55 -19.04 -2.28
C ARG A 97 -5.11 -19.49 -2.28
N LEU A 98 -4.91 -20.74 -1.94
CA LEU A 98 -3.63 -21.43 -2.03
C LEU A 98 -3.71 -22.39 -3.23
N ASN A 99 -3.07 -22.02 -4.33
CA ASN A 99 -3.04 -22.83 -5.53
C ASN A 99 -1.92 -23.88 -5.42
N GLY A 100 -2.22 -25.11 -5.81
CA GLY A 100 -1.29 -26.24 -5.75
C GLY A 100 -1.97 -27.53 -5.31
N ASN A 101 -1.22 -28.60 -5.26
CA ASN A 101 -1.67 -29.88 -4.71
C ASN A 101 -1.41 -29.91 -3.20
N LEU A 102 -2.34 -29.31 -2.45
CA LEU A 102 -2.21 -29.10 -1.01
C LEU A 102 -3.54 -29.22 -0.28
N ARG A 103 -3.45 -29.41 1.04
CA ARG A 103 -4.60 -29.39 1.95
C ARG A 103 -4.31 -28.44 3.10
N ILE A 104 -5.19 -27.46 3.33
CA ILE A 104 -5.12 -26.57 4.49
C ILE A 104 -5.46 -27.37 5.74
N LEU A 105 -4.56 -27.34 6.72
CA LEU A 105 -4.72 -28.04 8.00
C LEU A 105 -5.26 -27.14 9.09
N ASP A 106 -4.75 -25.89 9.14
CA ASP A 106 -5.16 -24.92 10.15
C ASP A 106 -4.87 -23.50 9.70
N CYS A 107 -5.55 -22.55 10.32
CA CYS A 107 -5.38 -21.13 10.04
C CYS A 107 -5.55 -20.31 11.31
N GLU A 108 -4.61 -19.41 11.58
CA GLU A 108 -4.64 -18.46 12.68
C GLU A 108 -4.61 -17.04 12.15
N ILE A 109 -5.52 -16.20 12.62
CA ILE A 109 -5.47 -14.75 12.34
C ILE A 109 -4.99 -14.02 13.58
N LYS A 110 -3.88 -13.29 13.43
CA LYS A 110 -3.30 -12.46 14.47
C LYS A 110 -3.47 -10.99 14.12
N PRO A 111 -4.30 -10.22 14.84
CA PRO A 111 -4.37 -8.78 14.65
C PRO A 111 -3.05 -8.12 15.05
N LEU A 112 -2.54 -7.22 14.20
CA LEU A 112 -1.30 -6.49 14.45
C LEU A 112 -1.58 -5.05 14.86
N ASN A 113 -2.46 -4.38 14.14
CA ASN A 113 -2.85 -3.00 14.39
C ASN A 113 -4.30 -2.75 13.92
N PRO A 114 -5.24 -2.40 14.80
CA PRO A 114 -5.12 -2.42 16.27
C PRO A 114 -5.14 -3.87 16.80
N ARG A 115 -4.62 -4.10 18.00
CA ARG A 115 -4.56 -5.44 18.62
C ARG A 115 -5.94 -6.01 18.95
N ASN A 116 -6.96 -5.18 19.07
CA ASN A 116 -8.35 -5.58 19.37
C ASN A 116 -9.20 -5.80 18.12
N LEU A 117 -8.60 -5.84 16.93
CA LEU A 117 -9.32 -6.12 15.69
C LEU A 117 -9.89 -7.56 15.72
N LYS A 118 -11.20 -7.67 15.59
CA LYS A 118 -11.89 -8.95 15.53
C LYS A 118 -12.12 -9.35 14.09
N ILE A 119 -11.62 -10.50 13.70
CA ILE A 119 -11.70 -11.01 12.33
C ILE A 119 -12.22 -12.44 12.39
N ASN A 120 -13.34 -12.67 11.74
CA ASN A 120 -13.90 -14.00 11.57
C ASN A 120 -13.45 -14.57 10.23
N HIS A 121 -13.17 -15.86 10.20
CA HIS A 121 -12.78 -16.56 8.99
C HIS A 121 -13.39 -17.95 8.93
N SER A 122 -13.42 -18.52 7.76
CA SER A 122 -13.77 -19.93 7.50
C SER A 122 -12.74 -20.53 6.55
N ILE A 123 -12.45 -21.81 6.76
CA ILE A 123 -11.53 -22.59 5.93
C ILE A 123 -12.38 -23.42 4.96
N ASN A 124 -12.06 -23.32 3.70
CA ASN A 124 -12.58 -24.16 2.64
C ASN A 124 -11.40 -24.89 1.97
N ASN A 125 -11.55 -26.05 1.45
CA ASN A 125 -10.51 -27.01 0.97
C ASN A 125 -9.13 -26.39 0.61
N GLN A 126 -9.10 -25.39 -0.24
CA GLN A 126 -7.87 -24.73 -0.72
C GLN A 126 -7.93 -23.21 -0.56
N SER A 127 -8.90 -22.69 0.17
CA SER A 127 -9.04 -21.25 0.38
C SER A 127 -9.48 -20.94 1.81
N ILE A 128 -9.10 -19.74 2.25
CA ILE A 128 -9.51 -19.16 3.52
C ILE A 128 -10.34 -17.93 3.20
N ILE A 129 -11.56 -17.91 3.70
CA ILE A 129 -12.49 -16.80 3.49
C ILE A 129 -12.52 -15.97 4.76
N ILE A 130 -12.06 -14.73 4.67
CA ILE A 130 -12.15 -13.74 5.74
C ILE A 130 -13.47 -13.00 5.56
N HIS A 131 -14.31 -13.08 6.60
CA HIS A 131 -15.64 -12.46 6.55
C HIS A 131 -15.54 -10.92 6.57
N PRO A 132 -16.52 -10.24 5.94
CA PRO A 132 -16.60 -8.78 5.92
C PRO A 132 -16.40 -8.18 7.31
N THR A 133 -15.42 -7.30 7.44
CA THR A 133 -15.08 -6.63 8.70
C THR A 133 -14.64 -5.19 8.43
N LEU A 134 -14.79 -4.32 9.44
CA LEU A 134 -14.31 -2.95 9.37
C LEU A 134 -12.78 -2.94 9.43
N LEU A 135 -12.14 -2.37 8.40
CA LEU A 135 -10.73 -2.11 8.36
C LEU A 135 -10.49 -0.60 8.22
N ASN A 136 -10.14 0.06 9.31
CA ASN A 136 -9.76 1.47 9.27
C ASN A 136 -8.46 1.69 8.49
N SER A 137 -8.14 2.94 8.19
CA SER A 137 -6.86 3.26 7.58
C SER A 137 -5.71 2.79 8.49
N LYS A 138 -4.76 2.05 7.91
CA LYS A 138 -3.60 1.40 8.56
C LYS A 138 -3.92 0.14 9.38
N ASP A 139 -5.18 -0.30 9.48
CA ASP A 139 -5.48 -1.58 10.10
C ASP A 139 -4.73 -2.70 9.37
N THR A 140 -4.15 -3.59 10.19
CA THR A 140 -3.25 -4.64 9.70
C THR A 140 -3.44 -5.91 10.51
N PHE A 141 -3.48 -7.03 9.84
CA PHE A 141 -3.49 -8.35 10.47
C PHE A 141 -2.63 -9.34 9.70
N LEU A 142 -2.24 -10.39 10.39
CA LEU A 142 -1.44 -11.49 9.88
C LEU A 142 -2.29 -12.73 9.82
N LEU A 143 -2.33 -13.38 8.68
CA LEU A 143 -2.88 -14.68 8.45
C LEU A 143 -1.73 -15.69 8.42
N LYS A 144 -1.72 -16.65 9.34
CA LYS A 144 -0.81 -17.79 9.31
C LYS A 144 -1.59 -19.03 8.90
N VAL A 145 -1.08 -19.71 7.90
CA VAL A 145 -1.71 -20.92 7.35
C VAL A 145 -0.75 -22.07 7.48
N ILE A 146 -1.23 -23.16 8.02
CA ILE A 146 -0.52 -24.44 8.07
C ILE A 146 -1.19 -25.35 7.03
N TYR A 147 -0.42 -25.91 6.14
CA TYR A 147 -0.91 -26.77 5.08
C TYR A 147 0.03 -27.94 4.79
N ASP A 148 -0.54 -29.00 4.22
CA ASP A 148 0.19 -30.19 3.76
C ASP A 148 0.22 -30.20 2.23
N GLY A 149 1.39 -30.27 1.65
CA GLY A 149 1.57 -30.33 0.20
C GLY A 149 2.77 -29.55 -0.32
N GLU A 150 2.74 -29.28 -1.61
CA GLU A 150 3.77 -28.53 -2.31
C GLU A 150 3.73 -27.04 -2.00
N GLU A 151 4.71 -26.29 -2.47
CA GLU A 151 4.73 -24.84 -2.31
C GLU A 151 3.48 -24.19 -2.95
N ALA A 152 2.79 -23.41 -2.13
CA ALA A 152 1.55 -22.78 -2.55
C ALA A 152 1.82 -21.45 -3.26
N ASP A 153 1.19 -21.26 -4.42
CA ASP A 153 1.01 -19.91 -4.97
C ASP A 153 -0.21 -19.27 -4.29
N ILE A 154 0.03 -18.17 -3.60
CA ILE A 154 -0.96 -17.52 -2.75
C ILE A 154 -1.58 -16.33 -3.46
N GLU A 155 -2.87 -16.43 -3.77
CA GLU A 155 -3.62 -15.41 -4.48
C GLU A 155 -4.75 -14.83 -3.60
N PRO A 156 -4.55 -13.66 -3.00
CA PRO A 156 -5.62 -12.94 -2.35
C PRO A 156 -6.57 -12.28 -3.36
N SER A 157 -7.86 -12.53 -3.20
CA SER A 157 -8.91 -11.94 -4.03
C SER A 157 -10.06 -11.39 -3.18
N CYS A 158 -10.64 -10.30 -3.61
CA CYS A 158 -11.87 -9.76 -3.00
C CYS A 158 -12.56 -8.79 -3.95
N ARG A 159 -13.87 -8.58 -3.70
CA ARG A 159 -14.65 -7.55 -4.36
C ARG A 159 -15.18 -6.55 -3.35
N ILE A 160 -14.54 -5.37 -3.32
CA ILE A 160 -14.81 -4.31 -2.35
C ILE A 160 -15.16 -3.02 -3.11
N VAL A 161 -16.20 -2.33 -2.69
CA VAL A 161 -16.62 -1.05 -3.28
C VAL A 161 -15.52 0.00 -3.13
N GLY A 162 -15.07 0.55 -4.26
CA GLY A 162 -14.00 1.56 -4.30
C GLY A 162 -12.56 0.99 -4.23
N VAL A 163 -12.39 -0.33 -4.23
CA VAL A 163 -11.09 -1.01 -4.36
C VAL A 163 -11.08 -1.78 -5.68
N SER A 164 -10.25 -1.37 -6.64
CA SER A 164 -10.18 -2.02 -7.95
C SER A 164 -9.54 -3.40 -7.91
N ARG A 165 -8.54 -3.58 -7.06
CA ARG A 165 -7.82 -4.86 -6.82
C ARG A 165 -6.98 -4.78 -5.55
N ILE A 166 -6.74 -5.93 -4.92
CA ILE A 166 -5.74 -6.05 -3.86
C ILE A 166 -4.36 -5.99 -4.50
N LYS A 167 -3.44 -5.26 -3.87
CA LYS A 167 -2.08 -5.09 -4.41
C LYS A 167 -1.06 -5.77 -3.52
N ASN A 168 -0.08 -6.39 -4.14
CA ASN A 168 1.13 -6.81 -3.44
C ASN A 168 1.93 -5.55 -3.05
N LEU A 169 2.10 -5.34 -1.73
CA LEU A 169 2.75 -4.13 -1.21
C LEU A 169 4.26 -4.17 -1.39
N GLU A 170 4.84 -5.35 -1.54
CA GLU A 170 6.27 -5.50 -1.78
C GLU A 170 6.66 -4.98 -3.18
N SER A 171 5.89 -5.36 -4.20
CA SER A 171 6.08 -4.82 -5.55
C SER A 171 5.83 -3.31 -5.62
N LEU A 172 4.85 -2.81 -4.86
CA LEU A 172 4.60 -1.36 -4.74
C LEU A 172 5.75 -0.62 -4.06
N LYS A 173 6.38 -1.20 -3.04
CA LYS A 173 7.55 -0.64 -2.37
C LYS A 173 8.70 -0.43 -3.35
N GLN A 174 8.95 -1.41 -4.19
CA GLN A 174 9.99 -1.36 -5.20
C GLN A 174 9.71 -0.28 -6.26
N ALA A 175 8.48 -0.23 -6.78
CA ALA A 175 8.06 0.76 -7.74
C ALA A 175 8.09 2.20 -7.18
N THR A 176 7.68 2.39 -5.92
CA THR A 176 7.69 3.73 -5.29
C THR A 176 9.10 4.25 -5.02
N LYS A 177 10.08 3.39 -4.74
CA LYS A 177 11.48 3.82 -4.61
C LYS A 177 11.99 4.45 -5.91
N HIS A 178 11.79 3.78 -7.04
CA HIS A 178 12.22 4.29 -8.34
C HIS A 178 11.49 5.59 -8.71
N LEU A 179 10.18 5.66 -8.48
CA LEU A 179 9.40 6.86 -8.75
C LEU A 179 9.87 8.05 -7.90
N THR A 180 10.16 7.85 -6.62
CA THR A 180 10.65 8.92 -5.73
C THR A 180 11.98 9.48 -6.22
N VAL A 181 12.92 8.61 -6.62
CA VAL A 181 14.21 9.02 -7.17
C VAL A 181 14.02 9.84 -8.46
N LEU A 182 13.19 9.34 -9.38
CA LEU A 182 12.90 10.02 -10.65
C LEU A 182 12.27 11.40 -10.43
N VAL A 183 11.34 11.51 -9.49
CA VAL A 183 10.70 12.78 -9.13
C VAL A 183 11.72 13.77 -8.57
N VAL A 184 12.62 13.35 -7.68
CA VAL A 184 13.67 14.22 -7.14
C VAL A 184 14.58 14.72 -8.25
N PHE A 185 15.01 13.87 -9.17
CA PHE A 185 15.82 14.29 -10.32
C PHE A 185 15.06 15.24 -11.25
N ALA A 186 13.80 14.96 -11.55
CA ALA A 186 12.98 15.83 -12.39
C ALA A 186 12.77 17.21 -11.76
N THR A 187 12.61 17.29 -10.45
CA THR A 187 12.45 18.56 -9.74
C THR A 187 13.74 19.36 -9.72
N ILE A 188 14.90 18.74 -9.47
CA ILE A 188 16.20 19.39 -9.55
C ILE A 188 16.46 19.91 -10.96
N PHE A 189 16.19 19.08 -11.97
CA PHE A 189 16.35 19.46 -13.38
C PHE A 189 15.45 20.66 -13.74
N LEU A 190 14.18 20.62 -13.37
CA LEU A 190 13.24 21.71 -13.64
C LEU A 190 13.69 23.00 -12.94
N TYR A 191 14.15 22.92 -11.69
CA TYR A 191 14.68 24.07 -10.96
C TYR A 191 15.89 24.68 -11.66
N THR A 192 16.88 23.87 -12.03
CA THR A 192 18.09 24.36 -12.74
C THR A 192 17.75 24.92 -14.10
N PHE A 193 16.85 24.29 -14.85
CA PHE A 193 16.41 24.73 -16.17
C PHE A 193 15.67 26.08 -16.11
N LEU A 194 14.77 26.26 -15.16
CA LEU A 194 14.06 27.52 -14.97
C LEU A 194 15.01 28.65 -14.52
N ASN A 195 15.95 28.35 -13.63
CA ASN A 195 16.99 29.33 -13.27
C ASN A 195 17.84 29.73 -14.49
N TRP A 196 18.21 28.78 -15.33
CA TRP A 196 18.99 29.07 -16.54
C TRP A 196 18.25 30.00 -17.53
N ILE A 197 16.92 29.81 -17.66
CA ILE A 197 16.10 30.66 -18.58
C ILE A 197 15.80 32.04 -17.98
N PHE A 198 15.49 32.13 -16.69
CA PHE A 198 14.90 33.34 -16.11
C PHE A 198 15.86 34.20 -15.29
N LEU A 199 16.98 33.65 -14.80
CA LEU A 199 17.95 34.41 -14.00
C LEU A 199 18.65 35.60 -14.73
N PRO A 200 18.87 35.55 -16.05
CA PRO A 200 19.51 36.69 -16.71
C PRO A 200 18.63 37.96 -16.80
N THR A 201 17.35 37.88 -16.53
CA THR A 201 16.39 38.93 -16.92
C THR A 201 15.55 39.54 -15.81
N THR A 202 15.54 38.99 -14.59
CA THR A 202 14.63 39.51 -13.54
C THR A 202 15.20 39.37 -12.13
N ASP A 203 15.21 40.49 -11.37
CA ASP A 203 15.41 40.53 -9.91
C ASP A 203 14.25 39.91 -9.09
N ASN A 204 13.45 39.05 -9.69
CA ASN A 204 12.25 38.50 -9.10
C ASN A 204 12.54 37.25 -8.28
N TYR A 205 13.05 37.39 -7.04
CA TYR A 205 13.16 36.35 -6.02
C TYR A 205 11.83 35.66 -5.74
N GLY A 206 10.69 36.28 -6.04
CA GLY A 206 9.35 35.70 -5.83
C GLY A 206 9.10 34.41 -6.62
N TYR A 207 9.58 34.30 -7.85
CA TYR A 207 9.45 33.08 -8.65
C TYR A 207 10.28 31.91 -8.07
N GLN A 208 11.46 32.21 -7.57
CA GLN A 208 12.34 31.21 -6.97
C GLN A 208 11.71 30.61 -5.70
N VAL A 209 11.16 31.47 -4.84
CA VAL A 209 10.45 31.06 -3.63
C VAL A 209 9.21 30.20 -3.95
N PHE A 210 8.45 30.57 -4.97
CA PHE A 210 7.26 29.83 -5.39
C PHE A 210 7.59 28.44 -5.94
N ILE A 211 8.63 28.32 -6.77
CA ILE A 211 9.08 27.03 -7.30
C ILE A 211 9.57 26.13 -6.16
N VAL A 212 10.40 26.65 -5.25
CA VAL A 212 10.87 25.90 -4.07
C VAL A 212 9.70 25.44 -3.21
N PHE A 213 8.68 26.27 -3.01
CA PHE A 213 7.48 25.92 -2.27
C PHE A 213 6.70 24.75 -2.91
N ILE A 214 6.47 24.79 -4.23
CA ILE A 214 5.81 23.69 -4.97
C ILE A 214 6.61 22.39 -4.83
N LEU A 215 7.93 22.47 -4.96
CA LEU A 215 8.82 21.32 -4.81
C LEU A 215 8.75 20.71 -3.41
N LEU A 216 8.73 21.53 -2.36
CA LEU A 216 8.57 21.10 -0.98
C LEU A 216 7.22 20.42 -0.74
N VAL A 217 6.12 20.99 -1.27
CA VAL A 217 4.77 20.38 -1.16
C VAL A 217 4.73 19.01 -1.85
N PHE A 218 5.33 18.90 -3.04
CA PHE A 218 5.37 17.63 -3.77
C PHE A 218 6.25 16.58 -3.08
N MET A 219 7.38 17.01 -2.52
CA MET A 219 8.29 16.15 -1.76
C MET A 219 7.64 15.63 -0.47
N THR A 220 6.96 16.50 0.28
CA THR A 220 6.24 16.11 1.50
C THR A 220 5.08 15.16 1.20
N TYR A 221 4.33 15.38 0.12
CA TYR A 221 3.29 14.45 -0.32
C TYR A 221 3.86 13.07 -0.68
N SER A 222 4.96 13.03 -1.42
CA SER A 222 5.65 11.79 -1.79
C SER A 222 6.15 11.03 -0.56
N LEU A 223 6.70 11.73 0.43
CA LEU A 223 7.17 11.12 1.70
C LEU A 223 6.00 10.56 2.52
N ILE A 224 4.90 11.30 2.67
CA ILE A 224 3.71 10.83 3.39
C ILE A 224 3.11 9.59 2.71
N TYR A 225 3.08 9.56 1.40
CA TYR A 225 2.60 8.40 0.65
C TYR A 225 3.51 7.18 0.82
N LYS A 226 4.82 7.41 0.79
CA LYS A 226 5.84 6.39 1.04
C LYS A 226 5.73 5.81 2.45
N ASP A 227 5.61 6.64 3.49
CA ASP A 227 5.49 6.19 4.87
C ASP A 227 4.26 5.30 5.10
N ARG A 228 3.14 5.58 4.42
CA ARG A 228 1.95 4.72 4.54
C ARG A 228 2.11 3.33 3.95
N ILE A 229 2.93 3.20 2.93
CA ILE A 229 3.22 1.88 2.33
C ILE A 229 4.28 1.16 3.16
N LEU A 230 5.25 1.93 3.68
CA LEU A 230 6.45 1.39 4.33
C LEU A 230 6.35 1.27 5.85
N SER A 231 5.43 2.03 6.51
CA SER A 231 5.24 1.88 7.95
C SER A 231 4.74 0.47 8.24
N ASP A 232 5.51 -0.29 9.00
CA ASP A 232 5.20 -1.65 9.47
C ASP A 232 5.46 -2.78 8.44
N LEU A 233 6.32 -2.55 7.46
CA LEU A 233 7.01 -3.60 6.70
C LEU A 233 8.27 -3.99 7.47
#